data_e7f3b2ac9986a8856883adc951222f62
#
_entry.id   e7f3b2ac9986a8856883adc951222f62
#
_cell.length_a   1.000
_cell.length_b   1.000
_cell.length_c   1.000
_cell.angle_alpha   90.00
_cell.angle_beta   90.00
_cell.angle_gamma   90.00
#
_symmetry.space_group_name_H-M   'P 1'
#
loop_
_entity.id
_entity.type
_entity.pdbx_description
1 polymer ?
#
loop_
_entity_poly.entity_id
_entity_poly.type
_entity_poly.pdbx_seq_one_letter_code
_entity_poly.pdbx_strand_id
1 'polypeptide(L)'
;ITPLGPLAETAANGVFLSGLMSGYQTMDVIAAVVFIILIADTLNKRGYNKEEKTKITIFSGVIAALGLTIVYGDLTYLGATASTLYGPEISQTELLLSIVDHLLGNGGVLLLGVIVALACLTTATGLTSAVAAYFARFIPQKRGYEILVVIICLFSAVVSNFGISTIVAFSGPVLNIVYPAILVVILLSFFDKPIANDNVYRFSVGGALLASIFATLLPETAAVLPLESFGFGWLLPAAVCGVIGWFIKPKKRSM
;
A
#
# COMPACT_ATOMS: atom_id res chain seq x y z
N ILE A 1 21.14 -24.13 6.96
CA ILE A 1 19.97 -23.91 6.10
C ILE A 1 19.10 -25.13 6.27
N THR A 2 17.99 -25.00 6.95
CA THR A 2 16.99 -26.06 7.09
C THR A 2 16.29 -26.28 5.74
N PRO A 3 15.90 -27.51 5.38
CA PRO A 3 15.10 -27.73 4.19
C PRO A 3 13.78 -26.98 4.30
N LEU A 4 13.24 -26.57 3.15
CA LEU A 4 11.93 -25.90 3.12
C LEU A 4 10.88 -26.77 3.80
N GLY A 5 10.06 -26.17 4.65
CA GLY A 5 8.97 -26.85 5.33
C GLY A 5 7.88 -27.34 4.36
N PRO A 6 6.96 -28.19 4.84
CA PRO A 6 5.82 -28.62 4.05
C PRO A 6 4.94 -27.41 3.68
N LEU A 7 4.22 -27.52 2.55
CA LEU A 7 3.25 -26.52 2.15
C LEU A 7 2.18 -26.35 3.23
N ALA A 8 1.85 -25.11 3.57
CA ALA A 8 0.77 -24.81 4.50
C ALA A 8 -0.58 -25.31 3.93
N GLU A 9 -1.44 -25.86 4.79
CA GLU A 9 -2.78 -26.31 4.38
C GLU A 9 -3.63 -25.17 3.81
N THR A 10 -3.34 -23.93 4.19
CA THR A 10 -3.97 -22.72 3.64
C THR A 10 -3.66 -22.48 2.15
N ALA A 11 -2.66 -23.16 1.58
CA ALA A 11 -2.34 -23.10 0.16
C ALA A 11 -3.24 -24.02 -0.71
N ALA A 12 -4.38 -24.46 -0.22
CA ALA A 12 -5.32 -25.34 -0.93
C ALA A 12 -5.79 -24.78 -2.28
N ASN A 13 -5.81 -23.45 -2.45
CA ASN A 13 -6.18 -22.77 -3.70
C ASN A 13 -5.00 -22.58 -4.67
N GLY A 14 -3.85 -23.19 -4.40
CA GLY A 14 -2.63 -23.06 -5.19
C GLY A 14 -1.62 -22.08 -4.59
N VAL A 15 -0.37 -22.49 -4.52
CA VAL A 15 0.75 -21.73 -3.89
C VAL A 15 0.93 -20.37 -4.54
N PHE A 16 0.84 -20.29 -5.87
CA PHE A 16 0.98 -19.05 -6.62
C PHE A 16 -0.10 -18.02 -6.24
N LEU A 17 -1.36 -18.46 -6.17
CA LEU A 17 -2.47 -17.59 -5.85
C LEU A 17 -2.40 -17.08 -4.41
N SER A 18 -2.04 -17.95 -3.46
CA SER A 18 -1.83 -17.57 -2.07
C SER A 18 -0.71 -16.54 -1.92
N GLY A 19 0.40 -16.72 -2.64
CA GLY A 19 1.49 -15.74 -2.69
C GLY A 19 1.07 -14.40 -3.31
N LEU A 20 0.29 -14.44 -4.40
CA LEU A 20 -0.26 -13.23 -5.02
C LEU A 20 -1.16 -12.45 -4.06
N MET A 21 -2.00 -13.15 -3.31
CA MET A 21 -2.89 -12.54 -2.31
C MET A 21 -2.10 -11.93 -1.15
N SER A 22 -1.06 -12.61 -0.68
CA SER A 22 -0.17 -12.07 0.35
C SER A 22 0.52 -10.80 -0.15
N GLY A 23 1.01 -10.79 -1.39
CA GLY A 23 1.59 -9.62 -2.03
C GLY A 23 0.58 -8.47 -2.20
N TYR A 24 -0.68 -8.79 -2.56
CA TYR A 24 -1.75 -7.80 -2.64
C TYR A 24 -2.02 -7.13 -1.28
N GLN A 25 -1.99 -7.90 -0.20
CA GLN A 25 -2.24 -7.41 1.15
C GLN A 25 -1.13 -6.53 1.72
N THR A 26 0.06 -6.45 1.10
CA THR A 26 1.11 -5.51 1.53
C THR A 26 0.71 -4.05 1.30
N MET A 27 -0.19 -3.80 0.35
CA MET A 27 -0.75 -2.47 0.03
C MET A 27 0.31 -1.39 -0.30
N ASP A 28 1.49 -1.79 -0.74
CA ASP A 28 2.62 -0.90 -1.06
C ASP A 28 2.29 0.16 -2.11
N VAL A 29 1.31 -0.12 -2.97
CA VAL A 29 0.86 0.81 -4.01
C VAL A 29 0.35 2.12 -3.42
N ILE A 30 -0.30 2.10 -2.24
CA ILE A 30 -0.76 3.32 -1.55
C ILE A 30 0.43 4.21 -1.19
N ALA A 31 1.45 3.61 -0.58
CA ALA A 31 2.68 4.31 -0.24
C ALA A 31 3.39 4.84 -1.50
N ALA A 32 3.49 4.02 -2.55
CA ALA A 32 4.11 4.41 -3.82
C ALA A 32 3.44 5.65 -4.44
N VAL A 33 2.10 5.72 -4.44
CA VAL A 33 1.35 6.89 -4.95
C VAL A 33 1.68 8.15 -4.14
N VAL A 34 1.74 8.05 -2.81
CA VAL A 34 2.10 9.19 -1.95
C VAL A 34 3.54 9.65 -2.22
N PHE A 35 4.48 8.72 -2.33
CA PHE A 35 5.89 9.06 -2.61
C PHE A 35 6.09 9.61 -4.02
N ILE A 36 5.37 9.14 -5.05
CA ILE A 36 5.42 9.72 -6.39
C ILE A 36 5.00 11.20 -6.37
N ILE A 37 3.97 11.54 -5.62
CA ILE A 37 3.53 12.95 -5.48
C ILE A 37 4.64 13.79 -4.83
N LEU A 38 5.29 13.28 -3.78
CA LEU A 38 6.39 13.97 -3.10
C LEU A 38 7.61 14.15 -4.02
N ILE A 39 7.97 13.12 -4.78
CA ILE A 39 9.05 13.18 -5.77
C ILE A 39 8.73 14.24 -6.84
N ALA A 40 7.52 14.21 -7.39
CA ALA A 40 7.08 15.16 -8.41
C ALA A 40 7.14 16.61 -7.92
N ASP A 41 6.68 16.88 -6.68
CA ASP A 41 6.76 18.21 -6.07
C ASP A 41 8.21 18.66 -5.87
N THR A 42 9.08 17.76 -5.41
CA THR A 42 10.51 18.02 -5.22
C THR A 42 11.21 18.37 -6.53
N LEU A 43 10.93 17.61 -7.59
CA LEU A 43 11.50 17.85 -8.92
C LEU A 43 10.96 19.16 -9.54
N ASN A 44 9.70 19.51 -9.27
CA ASN A 44 9.12 20.79 -9.66
C ASN A 44 9.87 21.97 -9.01
N LYS A 45 10.11 21.89 -7.69
CA LYS A 45 10.82 22.92 -6.94
C LYS A 45 12.28 23.09 -7.38
N ARG A 46 12.91 22.02 -7.87
CA ARG A 46 14.29 22.04 -8.41
C ARG A 46 14.38 22.51 -9.87
N GLY A 47 13.25 22.79 -10.53
CA GLY A 47 13.23 23.36 -11.87
C GLY A 47 13.50 22.37 -13.01
N TYR A 48 13.44 21.07 -12.77
CA TYR A 48 13.58 20.06 -13.82
C TYR A 48 12.50 20.21 -14.90
N ASN A 49 12.85 19.96 -16.17
CA ASN A 49 11.89 19.95 -17.26
C ASN A 49 11.01 18.69 -17.26
N LYS A 50 9.96 18.64 -18.08
CA LYS A 50 8.99 17.54 -18.09
C LYS A 50 9.62 16.17 -18.44
N GLU A 51 10.55 16.15 -19.37
CA GLU A 51 11.22 14.91 -19.80
C GLU A 51 12.15 14.37 -18.71
N GLU A 52 12.93 15.24 -18.09
CA GLU A 52 13.81 14.89 -16.98
C GLU A 52 13.03 14.36 -15.80
N LYS A 53 11.92 15.02 -15.41
CA LYS A 53 11.03 14.54 -14.35
C LYS A 53 10.52 13.12 -14.63
N THR A 54 10.07 12.86 -15.85
CA THR A 54 9.58 11.54 -16.22
C THR A 54 10.68 10.49 -16.13
N LYS A 55 11.87 10.78 -16.67
CA LYS A 55 13.02 9.87 -16.61
C LYS A 55 13.45 9.56 -15.17
N ILE A 56 13.59 10.60 -14.33
CA ILE A 56 13.98 10.43 -12.93
C ILE A 56 12.94 9.62 -12.17
N THR A 57 11.65 9.91 -12.37
CA THR A 57 10.57 9.18 -11.69
C THR A 57 10.54 7.71 -12.09
N ILE A 58 10.68 7.40 -13.39
CA ILE A 58 10.71 6.00 -13.88
C ILE A 58 11.94 5.29 -13.30
N PHE A 59 13.13 5.91 -13.38
CA PHE A 59 14.36 5.31 -12.88
C PHE A 59 14.31 5.05 -11.36
N SER A 60 13.76 6.01 -10.59
CA SER A 60 13.53 5.83 -9.15
C SER A 60 12.55 4.69 -8.87
N GLY A 61 11.48 4.57 -9.67
CA GLY A 61 10.52 3.47 -9.56
C GLY A 61 11.15 2.10 -9.85
N VAL A 62 12.01 2.00 -10.87
CA VAL A 62 12.73 0.75 -11.18
C VAL A 62 13.67 0.35 -10.05
N ILE A 63 14.45 1.30 -9.50
CA ILE A 63 15.32 1.03 -8.35
C ILE A 63 14.51 0.56 -7.14
N ALA A 64 13.40 1.24 -6.85
CA ALA A 64 12.52 0.87 -5.75
C ALA A 64 11.94 -0.54 -5.94
N ALA A 65 11.47 -0.87 -7.15
CA ALA A 65 10.94 -2.20 -7.47
C ALA A 65 11.98 -3.31 -7.30
N LEU A 66 13.22 -3.08 -7.76
CA LEU A 66 14.32 -4.01 -7.56
C LEU A 66 14.66 -4.20 -6.08
N GLY A 67 14.75 -3.09 -5.33
CA GLY A 67 15.00 -3.13 -3.89
C GLY A 67 13.91 -3.88 -3.13
N LEU A 68 12.64 -3.60 -3.41
CA LEU A 68 11.51 -4.32 -2.80
C LEU A 68 11.52 -5.81 -3.17
N THR A 69 11.82 -6.15 -4.42
CA THR A 69 11.91 -7.57 -4.86
C THR A 69 12.97 -8.33 -4.06
N ILE A 70 14.13 -7.73 -3.83
CA ILE A 70 15.19 -8.34 -3.02
C ILE A 70 14.72 -8.51 -1.57
N VAL A 71 14.22 -7.44 -0.95
CA VAL A 71 13.82 -7.48 0.47
C VAL A 71 12.68 -8.46 0.70
N TYR A 72 11.62 -8.43 -0.10
CA TYR A 72 10.50 -9.36 0.03
C TYR A 72 10.90 -10.80 -0.31
N GLY A 73 11.75 -10.99 -1.33
CA GLY A 73 12.29 -12.30 -1.68
C GLY A 73 13.08 -12.92 -0.52
N ASP A 74 13.98 -12.15 0.08
CA ASP A 74 14.79 -12.60 1.20
C ASP A 74 13.92 -12.89 2.44
N LEU A 75 12.96 -12.03 2.78
CA LEU A 75 12.04 -12.27 3.88
C LEU A 75 11.17 -13.50 3.67
N THR A 76 10.68 -13.70 2.44
CA THR A 76 9.90 -14.90 2.09
C THR A 76 10.74 -16.15 2.22
N TYR A 77 11.98 -16.13 1.74
CA TYR A 77 12.93 -17.23 1.86
C TYR A 77 13.24 -17.54 3.33
N LEU A 78 13.52 -16.53 4.14
CA LEU A 78 13.75 -16.69 5.58
C LEU A 78 12.53 -17.29 6.28
N GLY A 79 11.33 -16.81 5.99
CA GLY A 79 10.09 -17.36 6.53
C GLY A 79 9.88 -18.83 6.15
N ALA A 80 10.13 -19.16 4.90
CA ALA A 80 9.99 -20.55 4.41
C ALA A 80 10.98 -21.50 5.08
N THR A 81 12.23 -21.09 5.29
CA THR A 81 13.25 -21.90 5.98
C THR A 81 13.05 -22.00 7.50
N ALA A 82 12.37 -21.04 8.10
CA ALA A 82 12.06 -21.02 9.53
C ALA A 82 10.74 -21.72 9.89
N SER A 83 9.90 -22.02 8.91
CA SER A 83 8.56 -22.60 9.11
C SER A 83 8.55 -23.94 9.86
N THR A 84 9.64 -24.69 9.82
CA THR A 84 9.81 -25.96 10.56
C THR A 84 10.29 -25.79 12.00
N LEU A 85 10.83 -24.60 12.35
CA LEU A 85 11.40 -24.33 13.66
C LEU A 85 10.40 -23.66 14.61
N TYR A 86 9.42 -22.93 14.05
CA TYR A 86 8.46 -22.14 14.82
C TYR A 86 7.03 -22.54 14.45
N GLY A 87 6.16 -22.64 15.46
CA GLY A 87 4.75 -22.99 15.26
C GLY A 87 3.94 -21.84 14.65
N PRO A 88 2.73 -22.12 14.15
CA PRO A 88 1.87 -21.13 13.49
C PRO A 88 1.33 -20.03 14.43
N GLU A 89 1.44 -20.21 15.73
CA GLU A 89 0.94 -19.27 16.75
C GLU A 89 1.90 -18.10 17.02
N ILE A 90 3.13 -18.15 16.48
CA ILE A 90 4.12 -17.09 16.69
C ILE A 90 3.72 -15.82 15.95
N SER A 91 3.80 -14.65 16.60
CA SER A 91 3.55 -13.38 15.93
C SER A 91 4.64 -13.07 14.89
N GLN A 92 4.30 -12.31 13.85
CA GLN A 92 5.24 -11.95 12.77
C GLN A 92 6.50 -11.24 13.29
N THR A 93 6.33 -10.38 14.30
CA THR A 93 7.45 -9.66 14.93
C THR A 93 8.35 -10.60 15.73
N GLU A 94 7.75 -11.50 16.51
CA GLU A 94 8.51 -12.49 17.29
C GLU A 94 9.23 -13.49 16.41
N LEU A 95 8.60 -13.91 15.30
CA LEU A 95 9.23 -14.79 14.32
C LEU A 95 10.51 -14.15 13.75
N LEU A 96 10.43 -12.89 13.32
CA LEU A 96 11.58 -12.18 12.75
C LEU A 96 12.70 -12.03 13.79
N LEU A 97 12.36 -11.65 15.02
CA LEU A 97 13.33 -11.51 16.11
C LEU A 97 13.99 -12.85 16.44
N SER A 98 13.21 -13.93 16.52
CA SER A 98 13.72 -15.27 16.83
C SER A 98 14.65 -15.80 15.73
N ILE A 99 14.34 -15.55 14.46
CA ILE A 99 15.21 -15.91 13.33
C ILE A 99 16.55 -15.17 13.44
N VAL A 100 16.50 -13.85 13.67
CA VAL A 100 17.70 -13.02 13.75
C VAL A 100 18.54 -13.37 14.97
N ASP A 101 17.90 -13.63 16.11
CA ASP A 101 18.60 -14.08 17.32
C ASP A 101 19.29 -15.45 17.13
N HIS A 102 18.58 -16.37 16.48
CA HIS A 102 19.14 -17.70 16.16
C HIS A 102 20.35 -17.64 15.21
N LEU A 103 20.33 -16.71 14.23
CA LEU A 103 21.40 -16.61 13.22
C LEU A 103 22.58 -15.74 13.65
N LEU A 104 22.32 -14.65 14.34
CA LEU A 104 23.30 -13.59 14.64
C LEU A 104 23.42 -13.27 16.13
N GLY A 105 22.61 -13.90 16.98
CA GLY A 105 22.58 -13.66 18.42
C GLY A 105 22.14 -12.23 18.78
N ASN A 106 22.36 -11.85 20.04
CA ASN A 106 21.98 -10.53 20.57
C ASN A 106 22.50 -9.34 19.75
N GLY A 107 23.69 -9.45 19.14
CA GLY A 107 24.24 -8.41 18.27
C GLY A 107 23.39 -8.18 17.02
N GLY A 108 22.87 -9.26 16.43
CA GLY A 108 21.96 -9.22 15.30
C GLY A 108 20.63 -8.56 15.65
N VAL A 109 20.07 -8.89 16.81
CA VAL A 109 18.82 -8.29 17.29
C VAL A 109 18.96 -6.79 17.50
N LEU A 110 20.08 -6.34 18.09
CA LEU A 110 20.37 -4.92 18.27
C LEU A 110 20.48 -4.21 16.90
N LEU A 111 21.23 -4.80 15.97
CA LEU A 111 21.41 -4.25 14.63
C LEU A 111 20.07 -4.16 13.88
N LEU A 112 19.25 -5.22 13.95
CA LEU A 112 17.88 -5.20 13.38
C LEU A 112 17.06 -4.06 13.97
N GLY A 113 17.10 -3.88 15.31
CA GLY A 113 16.38 -2.79 15.99
C GLY A 113 16.78 -1.41 15.46
N VAL A 114 18.07 -1.17 15.27
CA VAL A 114 18.57 0.10 14.68
C VAL A 114 18.12 0.27 13.24
N ILE A 115 18.21 -0.77 12.41
CA ILE A 115 17.77 -0.72 10.99
C ILE A 115 16.28 -0.41 10.92
N VAL A 116 15.45 -1.11 11.68
CA VAL A 116 13.99 -0.90 11.70
C VAL A 116 13.66 0.51 12.20
N ALA A 117 14.31 0.98 13.26
CA ALA A 117 14.09 2.34 13.78
C ALA A 117 14.41 3.41 12.72
N LEU A 118 15.54 3.29 12.02
CA LEU A 118 15.91 4.23 10.95
C LEU A 118 14.96 4.14 9.74
N ALA A 119 14.56 2.95 9.35
CA ALA A 119 13.59 2.74 8.27
C ALA A 119 12.23 3.36 8.61
N CYS A 120 11.73 3.12 9.82
CA CYS A 120 10.48 3.73 10.31
C CYS A 120 10.59 5.26 10.37
N LEU A 121 11.70 5.79 10.83
CA LEU A 121 11.92 7.24 10.92
C LEU A 121 11.90 7.91 9.54
N THR A 122 12.59 7.33 8.55
CA THR A 122 12.61 7.85 7.18
C THR A 122 11.21 7.81 6.54
N THR A 123 10.47 6.72 6.71
CA THR A 123 9.10 6.59 6.21
C THR A 123 8.16 7.57 6.90
N ALA A 124 8.21 7.66 8.23
CA ALA A 124 7.36 8.57 9.01
C ALA A 124 7.61 10.04 8.64
N THR A 125 8.86 10.45 8.46
CA THR A 125 9.20 11.81 8.02
C THR A 125 8.69 12.10 6.61
N GLY A 126 8.82 11.16 5.69
CA GLY A 126 8.32 11.27 4.32
C GLY A 126 6.80 11.41 4.28
N LEU A 127 6.06 10.51 4.94
CA LEU A 127 4.60 10.54 4.97
C LEU A 127 4.06 11.78 5.68
N THR A 128 4.62 12.15 6.84
CA THR A 128 4.23 13.36 7.57
C THR A 128 4.42 14.61 6.71
N SER A 129 5.57 14.70 6.03
CA SER A 129 5.85 15.82 5.14
C SER A 129 4.87 15.90 3.97
N ALA A 130 4.54 14.77 3.34
CA ALA A 130 3.61 14.71 2.22
C ALA A 130 2.20 15.13 2.65
N VAL A 131 1.70 14.58 3.75
CA VAL A 131 0.36 14.91 4.29
C VAL A 131 0.29 16.36 4.74
N ALA A 132 1.29 16.84 5.49
CA ALA A 132 1.35 18.23 5.93
C ALA A 132 1.41 19.21 4.74
N ALA A 133 2.21 18.92 3.71
CA ALA A 133 2.29 19.74 2.51
C ALA A 133 0.97 19.80 1.73
N TYR A 134 0.25 18.67 1.66
CA TYR A 134 -1.04 18.62 0.99
C TYR A 134 -2.09 19.47 1.72
N PHE A 135 -2.25 19.30 3.03
CA PHE A 135 -3.27 20.00 3.81
C PHE A 135 -2.91 21.48 4.09
N ALA A 136 -1.61 21.83 4.12
CA ALA A 136 -1.18 23.23 4.27
C ALA A 136 -1.74 24.15 3.19
N ARG A 137 -2.10 23.64 2.02
CA ARG A 137 -2.72 24.42 0.94
C ARG A 137 -4.10 24.96 1.32
N PHE A 138 -4.79 24.36 2.27
CA PHE A 138 -6.12 24.75 2.74
C PHE A 138 -6.07 25.66 3.97
N ILE A 139 -4.88 25.87 4.55
CA ILE A 139 -4.68 26.69 5.74
C ILE A 139 -4.05 28.02 5.32
N PRO A 140 -4.77 29.17 5.45
CA PRO A 140 -4.27 30.47 4.97
C PRO A 140 -3.13 31.06 5.79
N GLN A 141 -2.73 30.41 6.88
CA GLN A 141 -1.66 30.89 7.76
C GLN A 141 -0.27 30.54 7.21
N LYS A 142 0.68 31.48 7.35
CA LYS A 142 2.08 31.30 6.92
C LYS A 142 2.78 30.09 7.54
N ARG A 143 2.34 29.62 8.72
CA ARG A 143 2.88 28.46 9.46
C ARG A 143 1.98 27.21 9.38
N GLY A 144 1.06 27.13 8.41
CA GLY A 144 0.13 26.02 8.29
C GLY A 144 0.83 24.65 8.18
N TYR A 145 1.94 24.59 7.47
CA TYR A 145 2.74 23.36 7.35
C TYR A 145 3.32 22.91 8.71
N GLU A 146 3.96 23.84 9.45
CA GLU A 146 4.59 23.52 10.74
C GLU A 146 3.55 23.06 11.77
N ILE A 147 2.41 23.72 11.82
CA ILE A 147 1.29 23.37 12.72
C ILE A 147 0.79 21.97 12.39
N LEU A 148 0.60 21.63 11.11
CA LEU A 148 0.16 20.31 10.69
C LEU A 148 1.18 19.23 11.04
N VAL A 149 2.47 19.46 10.84
CA VAL A 149 3.52 18.52 11.26
C VAL A 149 3.42 18.24 12.75
N VAL A 150 3.29 19.28 13.58
CA VAL A 150 3.16 19.10 15.04
C VAL A 150 1.91 18.31 15.40
N ILE A 151 0.75 18.63 14.80
CA ILE A 151 -0.51 17.90 15.04
C ILE A 151 -0.38 16.43 14.66
N ILE A 152 0.18 16.13 13.48
CA ILE A 152 0.37 14.76 13.00
C ILE A 152 1.32 14.00 13.93
N CYS A 153 2.42 14.62 14.34
CA CYS A 153 3.38 13.99 15.25
C CYS A 153 2.76 13.70 16.64
N LEU A 154 2.01 14.64 17.20
CA LEU A 154 1.32 14.44 18.48
C LEU A 154 0.26 13.35 18.37
N PHE A 155 -0.56 13.35 17.32
CA PHE A 155 -1.53 12.31 17.06
C PHE A 155 -0.85 10.94 16.94
N SER A 156 0.21 10.84 16.14
CA SER A 156 0.96 9.60 15.96
C SER A 156 1.60 9.11 17.28
N ALA A 157 2.12 10.02 18.10
CA ALA A 157 2.67 9.67 19.41
C ALA A 157 1.61 9.10 20.37
N VAL A 158 0.39 9.63 20.34
CA VAL A 158 -0.73 9.07 21.12
C VAL A 158 -1.12 7.70 20.59
N VAL A 159 -1.31 7.57 19.27
CA VAL A 159 -1.74 6.33 18.62
C VAL A 159 -0.71 5.21 18.79
N SER A 160 0.58 5.52 18.78
CA SER A 160 1.65 4.53 18.94
C SER A 160 1.57 3.74 20.26
N ASN A 161 0.93 4.29 21.30
CA ASN A 161 0.75 3.60 22.58
C ASN A 161 -0.28 2.46 22.54
N PHE A 162 -1.11 2.37 21.52
CA PHE A 162 -2.10 1.28 21.39
C PHE A 162 -1.51 -0.05 20.91
N GLY A 163 -0.26 -0.05 20.47
CA GLY A 163 0.41 -1.23 19.94
C GLY A 163 0.10 -1.51 18.47
N ILE A 164 1.00 -2.24 17.81
CA ILE A 164 0.94 -2.49 16.37
C ILE A 164 -0.32 -3.24 15.96
N SER A 165 -0.69 -4.29 16.68
CA SER A 165 -1.87 -5.11 16.38
C SER A 165 -3.18 -4.31 16.38
N THR A 166 -3.34 -3.41 17.36
CA THR A 166 -4.52 -2.53 17.44
C THR A 166 -4.54 -1.52 16.28
N ILE A 167 -3.38 -0.94 15.96
CA ILE A 167 -3.27 0.02 14.84
C ILE A 167 -3.62 -0.68 13.52
N VAL A 168 -3.10 -1.88 13.28
CA VAL A 168 -3.39 -2.67 12.08
C VAL A 168 -4.87 -3.05 12.01
N ALA A 169 -5.47 -3.49 13.13
CA ALA A 169 -6.89 -3.83 13.18
C ALA A 169 -7.80 -2.65 12.84
N PHE A 170 -7.39 -1.43 13.19
CA PHE A 170 -8.15 -0.20 12.90
C PHE A 170 -7.92 0.33 11.49
N SER A 171 -6.66 0.32 11.03
CA SER A 171 -6.30 0.84 9.70
C SER A 171 -6.62 -0.11 8.56
N GLY A 172 -6.57 -1.43 8.82
CA GLY A 172 -6.80 -2.46 7.82
C GLY A 172 -8.13 -2.30 7.06
N PRO A 173 -9.28 -2.19 7.72
CA PRO A 173 -10.57 -1.97 7.04
C PRO A 173 -10.60 -0.72 6.17
N VAL A 174 -10.03 0.40 6.65
CA VAL A 174 -9.96 1.65 5.88
C VAL A 174 -9.09 1.47 4.63
N LEU A 175 -7.95 0.81 4.77
CA LEU A 175 -7.05 0.53 3.66
C LEU A 175 -7.71 -0.43 2.65
N ASN A 176 -8.39 -1.46 3.11
CA ASN A 176 -9.14 -2.40 2.25
C ASN A 176 -10.22 -1.69 1.41
N ILE A 177 -10.83 -0.64 1.92
CA ILE A 177 -11.81 0.16 1.18
C ILE A 177 -11.14 1.05 0.13
N VAL A 178 -10.03 1.72 0.50
CA VAL A 178 -9.38 2.72 -0.35
C VAL A 178 -8.49 2.09 -1.43
N TYR A 179 -7.86 0.97 -1.13
CA TYR A 179 -6.88 0.31 -1.99
C TYR A 179 -7.42 -0.05 -3.39
N PRO A 180 -8.59 -0.69 -3.53
CA PRO A 180 -9.18 -0.99 -4.83
C PRO A 180 -9.44 0.25 -5.68
N ALA A 181 -9.88 1.35 -5.07
CA ALA A 181 -10.11 2.60 -5.78
C ALA A 181 -8.82 3.16 -6.40
N ILE A 182 -7.71 3.09 -5.68
CA ILE A 182 -6.39 3.50 -6.17
C ILE A 182 -5.94 2.60 -7.31
N LEU A 183 -6.11 1.28 -7.18
CA LEU A 183 -5.76 0.33 -8.25
C LEU A 183 -6.57 0.59 -9.52
N VAL A 184 -7.86 0.87 -9.40
CA VAL A 184 -8.71 1.24 -10.56
C VAL A 184 -8.17 2.46 -11.27
N VAL A 185 -7.78 3.51 -10.54
CA VAL A 185 -7.19 4.72 -11.15
C VAL A 185 -5.90 4.38 -11.90
N ILE A 186 -5.02 3.57 -11.29
CA ILE A 186 -3.78 3.16 -11.93
C ILE A 186 -4.04 2.33 -13.17
N LEU A 187 -4.91 1.31 -13.09
CA LEU A 187 -5.24 0.46 -14.23
C LEU A 187 -5.85 1.27 -15.39
N LEU A 188 -6.79 2.16 -15.10
CA LEU A 188 -7.40 3.02 -16.12
C LEU A 188 -6.40 4.00 -16.73
N SER A 189 -5.39 4.45 -15.99
CA SER A 189 -4.37 5.38 -16.49
C SER A 189 -3.52 4.80 -17.64
N PHE A 190 -3.38 3.48 -17.72
CA PHE A 190 -2.73 2.82 -18.86
C PHE A 190 -3.56 2.93 -20.14
N PHE A 191 -4.88 3.13 -20.01
CA PHE A 191 -5.83 3.24 -21.10
C PHE A 191 -6.37 4.67 -21.28
N ASP A 192 -5.69 5.67 -20.73
CA ASP A 192 -6.17 7.07 -20.73
C ASP A 192 -6.44 7.60 -22.16
N LYS A 193 -5.53 7.35 -23.11
CA LYS A 193 -5.69 7.79 -24.50
C LYS A 193 -6.96 7.26 -25.19
N PRO A 194 -7.28 5.94 -25.14
CA PRO A 194 -8.51 5.42 -25.75
C PRO A 194 -9.78 5.76 -24.96
N ILE A 195 -9.69 5.91 -23.63
CA ILE A 195 -10.87 6.14 -22.79
C ILE A 195 -11.33 7.60 -22.85
N ALA A 196 -10.41 8.57 -22.80
CA ALA A 196 -10.63 10.03 -22.91
C ALA A 196 -11.92 10.57 -22.27
N ASN A 197 -12.46 9.91 -21.25
CA ASN A 197 -13.72 10.22 -20.59
C ASN A 197 -13.60 10.18 -19.07
N ASP A 198 -13.60 11.34 -18.45
CA ASP A 198 -13.52 11.50 -16.99
C ASP A 198 -14.62 10.72 -16.22
N ASN A 199 -15.77 10.49 -16.85
CA ASN A 199 -16.85 9.76 -16.20
C ASN A 199 -16.53 8.27 -16.03
N VAL A 200 -15.75 7.67 -16.93
CA VAL A 200 -15.29 6.28 -16.76
C VAL A 200 -14.50 6.15 -15.46
N TYR A 201 -13.55 7.05 -15.21
CA TYR A 201 -12.79 7.08 -13.97
C TYR A 201 -13.68 7.23 -12.73
N ARG A 202 -14.59 8.22 -12.74
CA ARG A 202 -15.47 8.50 -11.60
C ARG A 202 -16.38 7.33 -11.27
N PHE A 203 -17.00 6.73 -12.29
CA PHE A 203 -17.91 5.60 -12.10
C PHE A 203 -17.17 4.32 -11.72
N SER A 204 -16.04 4.01 -12.35
CA SER A 204 -15.22 2.83 -11.97
C SER A 204 -14.70 2.94 -10.55
N VAL A 205 -14.15 4.08 -10.15
CA VAL A 205 -13.69 4.33 -8.78
C VAL A 205 -14.84 4.25 -7.77
N GLY A 206 -15.99 4.85 -8.12
CA GLY A 206 -17.20 4.77 -7.31
C GLY A 206 -17.69 3.33 -7.15
N GLY A 207 -17.71 2.54 -8.22
CA GLY A 207 -18.06 1.12 -8.19
C GLY A 207 -17.11 0.29 -7.31
N ALA A 208 -15.80 0.52 -7.44
CA ALA A 208 -14.80 -0.12 -6.60
C ALA A 208 -14.97 0.23 -5.11
N LEU A 209 -15.15 1.52 -4.79
CA LEU A 209 -15.36 1.96 -3.42
C LEU A 209 -16.62 1.36 -2.81
N LEU A 210 -17.76 1.40 -3.52
CA LEU A 210 -19.00 0.84 -3.03
C LEU A 210 -18.89 -0.68 -2.79
N ALA A 211 -18.27 -1.42 -3.72
CA ALA A 211 -18.04 -2.84 -3.56
C ALA A 211 -17.13 -3.14 -2.37
N SER A 212 -16.06 -2.38 -2.18
CA SER A 212 -15.13 -2.56 -1.06
C SER A 212 -15.75 -2.20 0.30
N ILE A 213 -16.57 -1.14 0.35
CA ILE A 213 -17.35 -0.80 1.55
C ILE A 213 -18.31 -1.95 1.87
N PHE A 214 -19.03 -2.46 0.86
CA PHE A 214 -19.96 -3.56 1.04
C PHE A 214 -19.25 -4.83 1.54
N ALA A 215 -18.11 -5.19 0.92
CA ALA A 215 -17.31 -6.35 1.33
C ALA A 215 -16.76 -6.21 2.76
N THR A 216 -16.36 -5.01 3.17
CA THR A 216 -15.82 -4.75 4.51
C THR A 216 -16.91 -4.77 5.59
N LEU A 217 -18.10 -4.21 5.29
CA LEU A 217 -19.19 -4.12 6.27
C LEU A 217 -20.05 -5.38 6.35
N LEU A 218 -20.20 -6.13 5.25
CA LEU A 218 -21.07 -7.29 5.11
C LEU A 218 -20.31 -8.46 4.46
N PRO A 219 -19.27 -9.01 5.12
CA PRO A 219 -18.39 -10.02 4.53
C PRO A 219 -19.12 -11.29 4.10
N GLU A 220 -20.12 -11.73 4.87
CA GLU A 220 -20.91 -12.94 4.55
C GLU A 220 -21.69 -12.80 3.25
N THR A 221 -22.28 -11.63 3.00
CA THR A 221 -23.04 -11.37 1.78
C THR A 221 -22.14 -11.01 0.61
N ALA A 222 -20.99 -10.45 0.86
CA ALA A 222 -19.98 -10.12 -0.15
C ALA A 222 -19.37 -11.39 -0.80
N ALA A 223 -19.40 -12.52 -0.11
CA ALA A 223 -18.96 -13.81 -0.67
C ALA A 223 -19.68 -14.22 -1.96
N VAL A 224 -20.84 -13.61 -2.27
CA VAL A 224 -21.54 -13.79 -3.54
C VAL A 224 -20.87 -13.04 -4.70
N LEU A 225 -20.03 -12.03 -4.40
CA LEU A 225 -19.33 -11.30 -5.45
C LEU A 225 -18.31 -12.23 -6.14
N PRO A 226 -18.35 -12.30 -7.47
CA PRO A 226 -17.34 -13.06 -8.20
C PRO A 226 -15.96 -12.50 -7.93
N LEU A 227 -14.98 -13.38 -7.75
CA LEU A 227 -13.59 -13.08 -7.39
C LEU A 227 -13.38 -12.58 -5.95
N GLU A 228 -14.41 -12.55 -5.08
CA GLU A 228 -14.24 -12.15 -3.67
C GLU A 228 -13.32 -13.14 -2.93
N SER A 229 -13.44 -14.45 -3.23
CA SER A 229 -12.52 -15.48 -2.70
C SER A 229 -11.05 -15.21 -3.00
N PHE A 230 -10.79 -14.38 -4.00
CA PHE A 230 -9.45 -13.91 -4.40
C PHE A 230 -9.17 -12.45 -3.98
N GLY A 231 -10.02 -11.83 -3.14
CA GLY A 231 -9.89 -10.43 -2.74
C GLY A 231 -10.10 -9.41 -3.88
N PHE A 232 -10.60 -9.85 -5.02
CA PHE A 232 -10.85 -9.01 -6.21
C PHE A 232 -12.33 -8.81 -6.49
N GLY A 233 -13.21 -8.96 -5.51
CA GLY A 233 -14.66 -8.77 -5.66
C GLY A 233 -15.06 -7.39 -6.15
N TRP A 234 -14.21 -6.39 -5.93
CA TRP A 234 -14.40 -5.02 -6.41
C TRP A 234 -14.20 -4.85 -7.93
N LEU A 235 -13.50 -5.79 -8.60
CA LEU A 235 -13.09 -5.64 -10.00
C LEU A 235 -14.29 -5.59 -10.95
N LEU A 236 -15.25 -6.50 -10.75
CA LEU A 236 -16.43 -6.60 -11.58
C LEU A 236 -17.36 -5.39 -11.42
N PRO A 237 -17.74 -4.96 -10.20
CA PRO A 237 -18.49 -3.72 -10.01
C PRO A 237 -17.77 -2.48 -10.58
N ALA A 238 -16.47 -2.37 -10.45
CA ALA A 238 -15.69 -1.29 -11.04
C ALA A 238 -15.76 -1.29 -12.56
N ALA A 239 -15.64 -2.45 -13.20
CA ALA A 239 -15.73 -2.59 -14.66
C ALA A 239 -17.13 -2.26 -15.17
N VAL A 240 -18.19 -2.77 -14.54
CA VAL A 240 -19.59 -2.50 -14.92
C VAL A 240 -19.90 -1.00 -14.79
N CYS A 241 -19.55 -0.40 -13.66
CA CYS A 241 -19.72 1.04 -13.47
C CYS A 241 -18.91 1.86 -14.48
N GLY A 242 -17.70 1.42 -14.84
CA GLY A 242 -16.87 2.05 -15.87
C GLY A 242 -17.53 2.04 -17.24
N VAL A 243 -18.12 0.90 -17.64
CA VAL A 243 -18.90 0.80 -18.87
C VAL A 243 -20.11 1.74 -18.85
N ILE A 244 -20.83 1.83 -17.74
CA ILE A 244 -21.93 2.79 -17.58
C ILE A 244 -21.41 4.23 -17.75
N GLY A 245 -20.27 4.54 -17.12
CA GLY A 245 -19.61 5.85 -17.26
C GLY A 245 -19.21 6.19 -18.69
N TRP A 246 -18.89 5.18 -19.51
CA TRP A 246 -18.56 5.37 -20.93
C TRP A 246 -19.74 5.90 -21.75
N PHE A 247 -20.93 5.39 -21.49
CA PHE A 247 -22.15 5.84 -22.18
C PHE A 247 -22.63 7.23 -21.75
N ILE A 248 -22.14 7.75 -20.62
CA ILE A 248 -22.48 9.08 -20.14
C ILE A 248 -21.54 10.10 -20.78
N LYS A 249 -22.10 11.03 -21.58
CA LYS A 249 -21.29 12.05 -22.24
C LYS A 249 -20.47 12.87 -21.25
N PRO A 250 -19.15 13.04 -21.49
CA PRO A 250 -18.32 13.84 -20.60
C PRO A 250 -18.83 15.28 -20.54
N LYS A 251 -18.97 15.82 -19.35
CA LYS A 251 -19.25 17.25 -19.16
C LYS A 251 -18.01 18.00 -19.66
N LYS A 252 -18.19 18.85 -20.73
CA LYS A 252 -17.10 19.67 -21.25
C LYS A 252 -16.39 20.38 -20.06
N ARG A 253 -15.11 20.12 -19.86
CA ARG A 253 -14.27 20.93 -18.98
C ARG A 253 -14.30 22.36 -19.51
N SER A 254 -14.92 23.29 -18.80
CA SER A 254 -14.66 24.72 -18.98
C SER A 254 -13.21 24.94 -18.55
N MET A 255 -12.34 25.19 -19.55
CA MET A 255 -10.98 25.69 -19.31
C MET A 255 -11.03 27.01 -18.56
#